data_9c5eab4a61f4a3f02c7f8948b39bc571
#
_entry.id   9c5eab4a61f4a3f02c7f8948b39bc571
#
_cell.length_a   1.000
_cell.length_b   1.000
_cell.length_c   1.000
_cell.angle_alpha   90.00
_cell.angle_beta   90.00
_cell.angle_gamma   90.00
#
_symmetry.space_group_name_H-M   'P 1'
#
loop_
_entity.id
_entity.type
_entity.pdbx_description
1 polymer ?
#
loop_
_entity_poly.entity_id
_entity_poly.type
_entity_poly.pdbx_seq_one_letter_code
_entity_poly.pdbx_strand_id
1 'polypeptide(L)'
;MSDIANLRDTIIPKSDQLNAEQLLAGPLTITITDVRRGATDDQPVILDYEGDAGRPYKPCKSMRKVLIFAWGEDGRQWVGRSMTLYNDPSVKFGGVAVGGIRISHMSHIDRDISLSLTATKGKKEPRIIKRLEVTDPLRGARKALHEAAEQGTAALQAAWGKLDKATQRKLGGCPAELKDRAAEVDQTAQHAEAPAPAKDGGTF
;
A
#
# COMPACT_ATOMS: atom_id res chain seq x y z
N MET A 1 -24.53 23.12 12.32
CA MET A 1 -24.15 23.78 11.05
C MET A 1 -23.52 22.73 10.19
N SER A 2 -24.15 22.40 9.07
CA SER A 2 -23.62 21.42 8.13
C SER A 2 -22.37 22.01 7.48
N ASP A 3 -21.25 21.32 7.61
CA ASP A 3 -19.99 21.72 6.98
C ASP A 3 -20.09 21.48 5.46
N ILE A 4 -20.29 22.56 4.69
CA ILE A 4 -20.39 22.52 3.22
C ILE A 4 -18.99 22.72 2.57
N ALA A 5 -17.91 22.55 3.33
CA ALA A 5 -16.57 22.81 2.85
C ALA A 5 -16.08 21.80 1.79
N ASN A 6 -16.69 20.60 1.71
CA ASN A 6 -16.33 19.59 0.72
C ASN A 6 -17.55 19.17 -0.13
N LEU A 7 -17.64 19.68 -1.34
CA LEU A 7 -18.71 19.38 -2.29
C LEU A 7 -18.45 18.12 -3.14
N ARG A 8 -17.33 17.44 -2.95
CA ARG A 8 -16.99 16.21 -3.71
C ARG A 8 -18.06 15.14 -3.61
N ASP A 9 -18.68 15.01 -2.45
CA ASP A 9 -19.68 13.97 -2.21
C ASP A 9 -20.99 14.23 -2.98
N THR A 10 -21.22 15.47 -3.43
CA THR A 10 -22.44 15.85 -4.16
C THR A 10 -22.43 15.41 -5.62
N ILE A 11 -21.24 15.12 -6.19
CA ILE A 11 -21.05 14.70 -7.59
C ILE A 11 -20.77 13.21 -7.73
N ILE A 12 -20.88 12.45 -6.64
CA ILE A 12 -20.64 11.01 -6.68
C ILE A 12 -21.84 10.32 -7.30
N PRO A 13 -21.68 9.58 -8.42
CA PRO A 13 -22.76 8.81 -9.02
C PRO A 13 -23.33 7.77 -8.05
N LYS A 14 -24.62 7.45 -8.16
CA LYS A 14 -25.23 6.32 -7.47
C LYS A 14 -24.71 5.02 -8.09
N SER A 15 -23.57 4.56 -7.64
CA SER A 15 -22.87 3.39 -8.17
C SER A 15 -22.23 2.61 -7.02
N ASP A 16 -22.11 1.31 -7.21
CA ASP A 16 -21.48 0.36 -6.30
C ASP A 16 -19.95 0.23 -6.53
N GLN A 17 -19.36 1.18 -7.26
CA GLN A 17 -17.95 1.18 -7.60
C GLN A 17 -17.40 2.59 -7.83
N LEU A 18 -16.07 2.72 -7.81
CA LEU A 18 -15.36 3.91 -8.23
C LEU A 18 -15.63 4.19 -9.72
N ASN A 19 -16.04 5.42 -10.05
CA ASN A 19 -16.28 5.86 -11.41
C ASN A 19 -15.26 6.87 -11.92
N ALA A 20 -15.11 6.96 -13.24
CA ALA A 20 -14.20 7.90 -13.88
C ALA A 20 -14.53 9.37 -13.56
N GLU A 21 -15.80 9.71 -13.38
CA GLU A 21 -16.27 11.05 -13.02
C GLU A 21 -15.73 11.53 -11.67
N GLN A 22 -15.57 10.61 -10.70
CA GLN A 22 -14.98 10.95 -9.39
C GLN A 22 -13.51 11.38 -9.49
N LEU A 23 -12.85 11.08 -10.61
CA LEU A 23 -11.46 11.42 -10.89
C LEU A 23 -11.32 12.67 -11.79
N LEU A 24 -12.41 13.39 -12.09
CA LEU A 24 -12.38 14.66 -12.82
C LEU A 24 -11.63 15.75 -12.05
N ALA A 25 -11.72 15.73 -10.72
CA ALA A 25 -11.01 16.68 -9.84
C ALA A 25 -9.51 16.40 -9.73
N GLY A 26 -9.01 15.33 -10.36
CA GLY A 26 -7.60 14.93 -10.36
C GLY A 26 -7.37 13.46 -10.05
N PRO A 27 -6.13 13.00 -10.17
CA PRO A 27 -5.75 11.64 -9.85
C PRO A 27 -6.01 11.27 -8.38
N LEU A 28 -6.32 10.00 -8.13
CA LEU A 28 -6.54 9.42 -6.81
C LEU A 28 -5.51 8.31 -6.56
N THR A 29 -4.72 8.45 -5.51
CA THR A 29 -3.86 7.36 -5.05
C THR A 29 -4.62 6.52 -4.03
N ILE A 30 -4.72 5.22 -4.30
CA ILE A 30 -5.39 4.24 -3.45
C ILE A 30 -4.39 3.22 -2.92
N THR A 31 -4.63 2.71 -1.71
CA THR A 31 -3.92 1.57 -1.13
C THR A 31 -4.91 0.41 -0.98
N ILE A 32 -4.56 -0.74 -1.55
CA ILE A 32 -5.44 -1.92 -1.56
C ILE A 32 -5.54 -2.50 -0.16
N THR A 33 -6.75 -2.72 0.32
CA THR A 33 -7.03 -3.38 1.61
C THR A 33 -7.48 -4.83 1.43
N ASP A 34 -8.17 -5.14 0.32
CA ASP A 34 -8.57 -6.52 -0.01
C ASP A 34 -8.73 -6.71 -1.53
N VAL A 35 -8.62 -7.96 -1.97
CA VAL A 35 -8.81 -8.37 -3.37
C VAL A 35 -9.82 -9.50 -3.42
N ARG A 36 -10.98 -9.20 -4.00
CA ARG A 36 -12.09 -10.15 -4.08
C ARG A 36 -12.41 -10.54 -5.51
N ARG A 37 -12.99 -11.73 -5.67
CA ARG A 37 -13.53 -12.16 -6.95
C ARG A 37 -14.94 -11.56 -7.14
N GLY A 38 -15.16 -10.93 -8.30
CA GLY A 38 -16.48 -10.42 -8.69
C GLY A 38 -17.41 -11.55 -9.15
N ALA A 39 -18.70 -11.30 -9.05
CA ALA A 39 -19.75 -12.25 -9.44
C ALA A 39 -19.94 -12.40 -10.96
N THR A 40 -19.42 -11.46 -11.76
CA THR A 40 -19.60 -11.42 -13.22
C THR A 40 -18.28 -11.54 -13.96
N ASP A 41 -18.31 -12.13 -15.16
CA ASP A 41 -17.15 -12.26 -16.02
C ASP A 41 -16.63 -10.92 -16.55
N ASP A 42 -17.49 -9.90 -16.64
CA ASP A 42 -17.10 -8.56 -17.07
C ASP A 42 -16.25 -7.86 -16.01
N GLN A 43 -16.59 -8.05 -14.74
CA GLN A 43 -15.92 -7.46 -13.59
C GLN A 43 -15.46 -8.55 -12.60
N PRO A 44 -14.55 -9.45 -12.99
CA PRO A 44 -14.16 -10.60 -12.17
C PRO A 44 -13.19 -10.27 -11.04
N VAL A 45 -12.73 -9.02 -10.91
CA VAL A 45 -11.81 -8.55 -9.87
C VAL A 45 -12.35 -7.30 -9.23
N ILE A 46 -12.42 -7.32 -7.91
CA ILE A 46 -12.84 -6.21 -7.06
C ILE A 46 -11.67 -5.89 -6.13
N LEU A 47 -11.26 -4.63 -6.12
CA LEU A 47 -10.20 -4.12 -5.25
C LEU A 47 -10.82 -3.15 -4.25
N ASP A 48 -10.91 -3.58 -3.00
CA ASP A 48 -11.25 -2.70 -1.89
C ASP A 48 -10.02 -1.88 -1.52
N TYR A 49 -10.20 -0.62 -1.12
CA TYR A 49 -9.09 0.27 -0.81
C TYR A 49 -9.41 1.19 0.38
N GLU A 50 -8.40 1.76 0.98
CA GLU A 50 -8.57 2.68 2.10
C GLU A 50 -9.45 3.87 1.71
N GLY A 51 -10.59 4.04 2.41
CA GLY A 51 -11.52 5.14 2.18
C GLY A 51 -12.44 4.98 0.96
N ASP A 52 -12.66 3.76 0.47
CA ASP A 52 -13.55 3.46 -0.66
C ASP A 52 -15.03 3.75 -0.38
N ALA A 53 -15.41 3.84 0.89
CA ALA A 53 -16.79 4.07 1.34
C ALA A 53 -17.81 3.11 0.68
N GLY A 54 -17.42 1.84 0.51
CA GLY A 54 -18.23 0.79 -0.11
C GLY A 54 -18.29 0.88 -1.64
N ARG A 55 -17.39 1.64 -2.26
CA ARG A 55 -17.27 1.79 -3.72
C ARG A 55 -15.89 1.35 -4.19
N PRO A 56 -15.62 0.05 -4.22
CA PRO A 56 -14.34 -0.51 -4.60
C PRO A 56 -13.98 -0.19 -6.06
N TYR A 57 -12.70 -0.31 -6.38
CA TYR A 57 -12.24 -0.23 -7.77
C TYR A 57 -12.43 -1.57 -8.48
N LYS A 58 -13.15 -1.57 -9.61
CA LYS A 58 -13.33 -2.74 -10.46
C LYS A 58 -12.55 -2.53 -11.77
N PRO A 59 -11.31 -3.05 -11.88
CA PRO A 59 -10.44 -2.78 -13.02
C PRO A 59 -10.94 -3.44 -14.30
N CYS A 60 -10.95 -2.68 -15.41
CA CYS A 60 -11.22 -3.22 -16.73
C CYS A 60 -10.11 -4.19 -17.17
N LYS A 61 -10.36 -4.99 -18.22
CA LYS A 61 -9.42 -6.03 -18.70
C LYS A 61 -8.01 -5.49 -18.97
N SER A 62 -7.87 -4.28 -19.52
CA SER A 62 -6.56 -3.68 -19.78
C SER A 62 -5.83 -3.34 -18.47
N MET A 63 -6.54 -2.85 -17.46
CA MET A 63 -5.93 -2.54 -16.16
C MET A 63 -5.59 -3.80 -15.37
N ARG A 64 -6.39 -4.87 -15.48
CA ARG A 64 -6.03 -6.19 -14.90
C ARG A 64 -4.72 -6.72 -15.49
N LYS A 65 -4.48 -6.55 -16.80
CA LYS A 65 -3.20 -6.92 -17.42
C LYS A 65 -2.02 -6.13 -16.84
N VAL A 66 -2.22 -4.84 -16.55
CA VAL A 66 -1.20 -3.99 -15.89
C VAL A 66 -0.90 -4.52 -14.49
N LEU A 67 -1.94 -4.80 -13.69
CA LEU A 67 -1.80 -5.29 -12.33
C LEU A 67 -1.05 -6.63 -12.27
N ILE A 68 -1.45 -7.59 -13.12
CA ILE A 68 -0.81 -8.90 -13.21
C ILE A 68 0.65 -8.78 -13.65
N PHE A 69 0.92 -7.94 -14.67
CA PHE A 69 2.29 -7.73 -15.15
C PHE A 69 3.20 -7.10 -14.08
N ALA A 70 2.68 -6.13 -13.33
CA ALA A 70 3.44 -5.38 -12.35
C ALA A 70 3.61 -6.13 -11.01
N TRP A 71 2.57 -6.85 -10.58
CA TRP A 71 2.50 -7.41 -9.23
C TRP A 71 2.33 -8.93 -9.18
N GLY A 72 2.22 -9.59 -10.33
CA GLY A 72 2.02 -11.04 -10.41
C GLY A 72 0.54 -11.44 -10.37
N GLU A 73 0.27 -12.74 -10.49
CA GLU A 73 -1.08 -13.30 -10.65
C GLU A 73 -1.81 -13.52 -9.31
N ASP A 74 -1.08 -13.56 -8.19
CA ASP A 74 -1.66 -13.78 -6.87
C ASP A 74 -2.15 -12.46 -6.27
N GLY A 75 -3.47 -12.23 -6.33
CA GLY A 75 -4.11 -11.02 -5.80
C GLY A 75 -3.87 -10.79 -4.30
N ARG A 76 -3.60 -11.82 -3.51
CA ARG A 76 -3.30 -11.68 -2.07
C ARG A 76 -2.04 -10.85 -1.85
N GLN A 77 -1.08 -10.91 -2.76
CA GLN A 77 0.14 -10.12 -2.71
C GLN A 77 -0.08 -8.64 -3.09
N TRP A 78 -1.27 -8.28 -3.58
CA TRP A 78 -1.58 -6.89 -3.94
C TRP A 78 -2.04 -6.08 -2.72
N VAL A 79 -2.47 -6.73 -1.64
CA VAL A 79 -2.88 -6.07 -0.41
C VAL A 79 -1.71 -5.26 0.17
N GLY A 80 -1.99 -4.02 0.60
CA GLY A 80 -0.98 -3.07 1.07
C GLY A 80 -0.22 -2.33 -0.03
N ARG A 81 -0.37 -2.72 -1.30
CA ARG A 81 0.24 -2.00 -2.42
C ARG A 81 -0.63 -0.84 -2.85
N SER A 82 0.01 0.20 -3.40
CA SER A 82 -0.67 1.44 -3.77
C SER A 82 -0.53 1.71 -5.26
N MET A 83 -1.54 2.37 -5.84
CA MET A 83 -1.54 2.83 -7.22
C MET A 83 -2.26 4.16 -7.34
N THR A 84 -1.87 4.94 -8.36
CA THR A 84 -2.54 6.20 -8.70
C THR A 84 -3.43 5.98 -9.92
N LEU A 85 -4.71 6.26 -9.74
CA LEU A 85 -5.76 6.19 -10.75
C LEU A 85 -6.06 7.58 -11.31
N TYR A 86 -6.39 7.65 -12.59
CA TYR A 86 -6.81 8.90 -13.23
C TYR A 86 -7.91 8.64 -14.25
N ASN A 87 -8.68 9.68 -14.59
CA ASN A 87 -9.64 9.63 -15.68
C ASN A 87 -8.93 9.88 -17.03
N ASP A 88 -9.01 8.91 -17.93
CA ASP A 88 -8.58 9.06 -19.33
C ASP A 88 -9.80 9.40 -20.19
N PRO A 89 -9.96 10.67 -20.61
CA PRO A 89 -11.13 11.09 -21.39
C PRO A 89 -11.20 10.47 -22.79
N SER A 90 -10.11 9.89 -23.29
CA SER A 90 -10.06 9.25 -24.61
C SER A 90 -10.76 7.88 -24.64
N VAL A 91 -11.12 7.32 -23.48
CA VAL A 91 -11.81 6.03 -23.39
C VAL A 91 -13.23 6.15 -23.95
N LYS A 92 -13.55 5.27 -24.91
CA LYS A 92 -14.84 5.24 -25.59
C LYS A 92 -15.63 4.00 -25.18
N PHE A 93 -16.93 4.17 -25.06
CA PHE A 93 -17.90 3.10 -24.95
C PHE A 93 -19.04 3.33 -25.96
N GLY A 94 -19.36 2.33 -26.78
CA GLY A 94 -20.34 2.48 -27.86
C GLY A 94 -20.00 3.58 -28.88
N GLY A 95 -18.72 3.93 -29.04
CA GLY A 95 -18.26 5.02 -29.93
C GLY A 95 -18.22 6.41 -29.29
N VAL A 96 -18.86 6.60 -28.13
CA VAL A 96 -18.90 7.86 -27.39
C VAL A 96 -17.75 7.93 -26.39
N ALA A 97 -17.06 9.08 -26.29
CA ALA A 97 -16.00 9.32 -25.30
C ALA A 97 -16.67 9.54 -23.92
N VAL A 98 -16.63 8.52 -23.10
CA VAL A 98 -17.25 8.53 -21.74
C VAL A 98 -16.19 8.66 -20.63
N GLY A 99 -14.92 8.63 -21.00
CA GLY A 99 -13.84 8.54 -20.03
C GLY A 99 -13.67 7.14 -19.43
N GLY A 100 -12.56 6.91 -18.75
CA GLY A 100 -12.31 5.63 -18.11
C GLY A 100 -11.13 5.69 -17.14
N ILE A 101 -11.17 4.83 -16.13
CA ILE A 101 -10.14 4.78 -15.12
C ILE A 101 -8.90 4.06 -15.65
N ARG A 102 -7.74 4.73 -15.54
CA ARG A 102 -6.42 4.20 -15.89
C ARG A 102 -5.46 4.33 -14.72
N ILE A 103 -4.44 3.47 -14.71
CA ILE A 103 -3.34 3.50 -13.74
C ILE A 103 -2.20 4.31 -14.34
N SER A 104 -1.72 5.31 -13.60
CA SER A 104 -0.56 6.14 -13.98
C SER A 104 0.71 5.78 -13.22
N HIS A 105 0.58 5.40 -11.93
CA HIS A 105 1.71 5.04 -11.09
C HIS A 105 1.39 3.81 -10.26
N MET A 106 2.42 3.01 -9.93
CA MET A 106 2.29 1.82 -9.08
C MET A 106 3.46 1.73 -8.11
N SER A 107 3.18 1.34 -6.88
CA SER A 107 4.21 0.99 -5.89
C SER A 107 4.76 -0.42 -6.15
N HIS A 108 5.86 -0.77 -5.49
CA HIS A 108 6.45 -2.11 -5.55
C HIS A 108 6.78 -2.56 -7.00
N ILE A 109 7.24 -1.61 -7.81
CA ILE A 109 7.88 -1.85 -9.09
C ILE A 109 9.27 -1.22 -9.07
N ASP A 110 10.27 -1.86 -9.66
CA ASP A 110 11.66 -1.40 -9.61
C ASP A 110 11.93 -0.23 -10.54
N ARG A 111 11.19 -0.16 -11.63
CA ARG A 111 11.32 0.85 -12.69
C ARG A 111 9.98 1.12 -13.36
N ASP A 112 9.93 2.18 -14.16
CA ASP A 112 8.77 2.45 -15.00
C ASP A 112 8.49 1.28 -15.95
N ILE A 113 7.21 0.95 -16.11
CA ILE A 113 6.74 -0.15 -16.97
C ILE A 113 6.13 0.43 -18.24
N SER A 114 6.56 -0.08 -19.39
CA SER A 114 5.92 0.22 -20.67
C SER A 114 5.18 -1.02 -21.19
N LEU A 115 3.86 -0.90 -21.36
CA LEU A 115 2.99 -1.98 -21.84
C LEU A 115 2.20 -1.54 -23.06
N SER A 116 2.23 -2.35 -24.14
CA SER A 116 1.35 -2.16 -25.28
C SER A 116 -0.04 -2.70 -24.97
N LEU A 117 -0.98 -1.83 -24.65
CA LEU A 117 -2.36 -2.16 -24.33
C LEU A 117 -3.29 -1.90 -25.51
N THR A 118 -4.35 -2.68 -25.63
CA THR A 118 -5.38 -2.46 -26.65
C THR A 118 -6.11 -1.15 -26.35
N ALA A 119 -5.99 -0.19 -27.24
CA ALA A 119 -6.71 1.09 -27.20
C ALA A 119 -8.08 0.95 -27.87
N THR A 120 -8.11 0.40 -29.09
CA THR A 120 -9.32 0.06 -29.85
C THR A 120 -9.12 -1.31 -30.50
N LYS A 121 -10.19 -1.88 -31.08
CA LYS A 121 -10.10 -3.18 -31.78
C LYS A 121 -8.99 -3.11 -32.87
N GLY A 122 -7.98 -3.95 -32.73
CA GLY A 122 -6.85 -4.02 -33.67
C GLY A 122 -5.72 -3.01 -33.44
N LYS A 123 -5.90 -1.99 -32.57
CA LYS A 123 -4.86 -0.99 -32.30
C LYS A 123 -4.35 -1.09 -30.86
N LYS A 124 -3.03 -1.27 -30.73
CA LYS A 124 -2.34 -1.22 -29.44
C LYS A 124 -1.59 0.10 -29.31
N GLU A 125 -1.58 0.64 -28.11
CA GLU A 125 -0.82 1.84 -27.78
C GLU A 125 0.08 1.58 -26.57
N PRO A 126 1.31 2.08 -26.58
CA PRO A 126 2.17 1.99 -25.41
C PRO A 126 1.61 2.85 -24.27
N ARG A 127 1.55 2.29 -23.09
CA ARG A 127 1.19 3.00 -21.84
C ARG A 127 2.35 2.87 -20.89
N ILE A 128 2.78 4.00 -20.36
CA ILE A 128 3.84 4.07 -19.37
C ILE A 128 3.19 4.18 -18.00
N ILE A 129 3.52 3.24 -17.13
CA ILE A 129 3.16 3.25 -15.72
C ILE A 129 4.42 3.59 -14.93
N LYS A 130 4.40 4.71 -14.24
CA LYS A 130 5.55 5.20 -13.48
C LYS A 130 5.63 4.54 -12.12
N ARG A 131 6.84 4.46 -11.60
CA ARG A 131 7.05 4.06 -10.21
C ARG A 131 6.39 5.08 -9.28
N LEU A 132 5.52 4.60 -8.38
CA LEU A 132 4.97 5.38 -7.28
C LEU A 132 5.93 5.29 -6.10
N GLU A 133 6.56 6.39 -5.77
CA GLU A 133 7.24 6.52 -4.49
C GLU A 133 6.17 6.75 -3.43
N VAL A 134 5.77 5.66 -2.78
CA VAL A 134 4.88 5.77 -1.62
C VAL A 134 5.72 6.35 -0.51
N THR A 135 5.53 7.62 -0.25
CA THR A 135 6.00 8.24 0.99
C THR A 135 5.09 7.70 2.08
N ASP A 136 5.41 6.51 2.60
CA ASP A 136 4.76 6.01 3.81
C ASP A 136 5.10 7.01 4.93
N PRO A 137 4.15 7.80 5.42
CA PRO A 137 4.41 8.77 6.48
C PRO A 137 4.92 8.09 7.76
N LEU A 138 4.73 6.78 7.86
CA LEU A 138 5.19 5.97 8.99
C LEU A 138 6.53 5.28 8.71
N ARG A 139 7.06 5.35 7.48
CA ARG A 139 8.32 4.69 7.10
C ARG A 139 9.48 5.11 7.98
N GLY A 140 9.61 6.41 8.23
CA GLY A 140 10.64 6.95 9.12
C GLY A 140 10.50 6.43 10.55
N ALA A 141 9.27 6.44 11.07
CA ALA A 141 8.97 5.91 12.40
C ALA A 141 9.23 4.41 12.49
N ARG A 142 8.77 3.62 11.52
CA ARG A 142 9.03 2.17 11.46
C ARG A 142 10.51 1.87 11.41
N LYS A 143 11.26 2.56 10.55
CA LYS A 143 12.72 2.40 10.45
C LYS A 143 13.40 2.70 11.77
N ALA A 144 13.08 3.81 12.41
CA ALA A 144 13.65 4.18 13.71
C ALA A 144 13.34 3.17 14.81
N LEU A 145 12.13 2.58 14.81
CA LEU A 145 11.77 1.52 15.76
C LEU A 145 12.53 0.21 15.50
N HIS A 146 12.73 -0.17 14.24
CA HIS A 146 13.54 -1.35 13.89
C HIS A 146 15.00 -1.17 14.34
N GLU A 147 15.60 -0.02 14.02
CA GLU A 147 16.98 0.28 14.44
C GLU A 147 17.13 0.30 15.97
N ALA A 148 16.12 0.80 16.68
CA ALA A 148 16.11 0.81 18.14
C ALA A 148 15.93 -0.61 18.74
N ALA A 149 15.14 -1.48 18.09
CA ALA A 149 14.97 -2.87 18.54
C ALA A 149 16.29 -3.67 18.47
N GLU A 150 17.17 -3.36 17.51
CA GLU A 150 18.52 -3.94 17.41
C GLU A 150 19.48 -3.43 18.51
N GLN A 151 19.07 -2.43 19.29
CA GLN A 151 19.83 -1.87 20.42
C GLN A 151 19.24 -2.27 21.77
N GLY A 152 18.20 -3.09 21.80
CA GLY A 152 17.56 -3.62 22.98
C GLY A 152 16.29 -2.87 23.44
N THR A 153 15.69 -3.37 24.50
CA THR A 153 14.36 -2.94 24.98
C THR A 153 14.33 -1.48 25.42
N ALA A 154 15.38 -1.00 26.09
CA ALA A 154 15.46 0.39 26.54
C ALA A 154 15.49 1.38 25.36
N ALA A 155 16.24 1.08 24.31
CA ALA A 155 16.32 1.90 23.11
C ALA A 155 14.98 1.90 22.36
N LEU A 156 14.32 0.76 22.23
CA LEU A 156 13.00 0.64 21.60
C LEU A 156 11.94 1.45 22.35
N GLN A 157 11.91 1.42 23.67
CA GLN A 157 10.99 2.21 24.49
C GLN A 157 11.24 3.71 24.33
N ALA A 158 12.50 4.14 24.32
CA ALA A 158 12.86 5.54 24.09
C ALA A 158 12.46 6.02 22.70
N ALA A 159 12.67 5.21 21.65
CA ALA A 159 12.27 5.52 20.28
C ALA A 159 10.74 5.61 20.16
N TRP A 160 10.00 4.70 20.79
CA TRP A 160 8.54 4.74 20.82
C TRP A 160 8.00 5.99 21.51
N GLY A 161 8.60 6.38 22.65
CA GLY A 161 8.23 7.57 23.41
C GLY A 161 8.46 8.89 22.66
N LYS A 162 9.40 8.93 21.70
CA LYS A 162 9.67 10.11 20.85
C LYS A 162 8.64 10.31 19.75
N LEU A 163 7.83 9.28 19.42
CA LEU A 163 6.79 9.41 18.40
C LEU A 163 5.60 10.19 18.95
N ASP A 164 5.04 11.07 18.12
CA ASP A 164 3.80 11.76 18.45
C ASP A 164 2.61 10.78 18.57
N LYS A 165 1.59 11.18 19.34
CA LYS A 165 0.42 10.34 19.61
C LYS A 165 -0.37 9.96 18.34
N ALA A 166 -0.35 10.78 17.30
CA ALA A 166 -1.04 10.48 16.06
C ALA A 166 -0.31 9.37 15.30
N THR A 167 1.02 9.42 15.24
CA THR A 167 1.87 8.37 14.66
C THR A 167 1.75 7.05 15.44
N GLN A 168 1.77 7.11 16.78
CA GLN A 168 1.58 5.91 17.63
C GLN A 168 0.21 5.24 17.39
N ARG A 169 -0.88 6.03 17.23
CA ARG A 169 -2.21 5.51 16.90
C ARG A 169 -2.25 4.85 15.53
N LYS A 170 -1.64 5.48 14.52
CA LYS A 170 -1.58 4.93 13.16
C LYS A 170 -0.77 3.62 13.08
N LEU A 171 0.22 3.44 13.96
CA LEU A 171 0.98 2.19 14.08
C LEU A 171 0.22 1.09 14.83
N GLY A 172 -0.90 1.40 15.50
CA GLY A 172 -1.70 0.42 16.23
C GLY A 172 -1.04 -0.12 17.51
N GLY A 173 -0.01 0.57 18.00
CA GLY A 173 0.83 0.13 19.14
C GLY A 173 2.26 -0.21 18.70
N CYS A 174 3.15 -0.41 19.67
CA CYS A 174 4.50 -0.89 19.37
C CYS A 174 4.42 -2.36 18.91
N PRO A 175 4.88 -2.72 17.70
CA PRO A 175 4.78 -4.06 17.16
C PRO A 175 5.39 -5.12 18.08
N ALA A 176 4.67 -6.25 18.28
CA ALA A 176 5.12 -7.33 19.17
C ALA A 176 6.47 -7.91 18.72
N GLU A 177 6.63 -8.11 17.39
CA GLU A 177 7.87 -8.61 16.78
C GLU A 177 9.11 -7.77 17.14
N LEU A 178 8.95 -6.44 17.25
CA LEU A 178 10.07 -5.56 17.64
C LEU A 178 10.37 -5.66 19.15
N LYS A 179 9.38 -5.92 19.97
CA LYS A 179 9.58 -6.16 21.42
C LYS A 179 10.32 -7.47 21.66
N ASP A 180 9.91 -8.52 20.92
CA ASP A 180 10.55 -9.84 21.01
C ASP A 180 12.00 -9.75 20.55
N ARG A 181 12.24 -9.07 19.42
CA ARG A 181 13.60 -8.84 18.91
C ARG A 181 14.48 -8.07 19.90
N ALA A 182 13.98 -7.01 20.49
CA ALA A 182 14.69 -6.20 21.47
C ALA A 182 15.00 -7.01 22.76
N ALA A 183 14.09 -7.88 23.19
CA ALA A 183 14.33 -8.77 24.32
C ALA A 183 15.40 -9.83 24.02
N GLU A 184 15.43 -10.39 22.81
CA GLU A 184 16.50 -11.30 22.36
C GLU A 184 17.88 -10.64 22.40
N VAL A 185 17.96 -9.38 21.97
CA VAL A 185 19.21 -8.59 21.99
C VAL A 185 19.70 -8.40 23.43
N ASP A 186 18.79 -8.03 24.35
CA ASP A 186 19.11 -7.86 25.77
C ASP A 186 19.59 -9.17 26.40
N GLN A 187 18.97 -10.31 26.11
CA GLN A 187 19.39 -11.64 26.60
C GLN A 187 20.79 -12.02 26.06
N THR A 188 21.05 -11.73 24.79
CA THR A 188 22.35 -12.03 24.19
C THR A 188 23.47 -11.20 24.82
N ALA A 189 23.19 -9.91 25.10
CA ALA A 189 24.14 -9.03 25.78
C ALA A 189 24.46 -9.50 27.19
N GLN A 190 23.45 -9.92 27.96
CA GLN A 190 23.63 -10.46 29.31
C GLN A 190 24.46 -11.76 29.33
N HIS A 191 24.28 -12.62 28.33
CA HIS A 191 25.07 -13.85 28.20
C HIS A 191 26.53 -13.60 27.85
N ALA A 192 26.81 -12.53 27.10
CA ALA A 192 28.16 -12.13 26.74
C ALA A 192 28.94 -11.50 27.90
N GLU A 193 28.22 -10.94 28.88
CA GLU A 193 28.82 -10.26 30.06
C GLU A 193 28.97 -11.18 31.29
N ALA A 194 28.46 -12.44 31.22
CA ALA A 194 28.63 -13.41 32.30
C ALA A 194 30.11 -13.82 32.45
N PRO A 195 30.76 -13.63 33.61
CA PRO A 195 32.15 -14.00 33.80
C PRO A 195 32.33 -15.52 33.68
N ALA A 196 33.39 -15.93 32.96
CA ALA A 196 33.76 -17.34 32.84
C ALA A 196 33.91 -18.00 34.23
N PRO A 197 33.43 -19.24 34.44
CA PRO A 197 33.56 -19.91 35.71
C PRO A 197 35.03 -20.03 36.07
N ALA A 198 35.39 -19.54 37.26
CA ALA A 198 36.75 -19.65 37.82
C ALA A 198 37.17 -21.11 37.81
N LYS A 199 38.27 -21.40 37.11
CA LYS A 199 38.89 -22.71 37.13
C LYS A 199 39.45 -22.88 38.56
N ASP A 200 38.79 -23.74 39.32
CA ASP A 200 39.26 -24.20 40.60
C ASP A 200 40.59 -24.95 40.43
N GLY A 201 41.67 -24.29 40.83
CA GLY A 201 43.02 -24.87 40.82
C GLY A 201 43.14 -25.86 41.98
N GLY A 202 42.88 -27.14 41.66
CA GLY A 202 43.22 -28.22 42.59
C GLY A 202 44.72 -28.34 42.65
N THR A 203 45.26 -27.97 43.81
CA THR A 203 46.64 -28.24 44.23
C THR A 203 46.74 -29.67 44.71
N PHE A 204 47.68 -30.43 44.19
CA PHE A 204 48.34 -31.55 44.85
C PHE A 204 49.80 -31.24 44.98
#